data_c8c906d1275c585e13ee5b262da5e3e7
#
_entry.id   c8c906d1275c585e13ee5b262da5e3e7
#
_cell.length_a   1.000
_cell.length_b   1.000
_cell.length_c   1.000
_cell.angle_alpha   90.00
_cell.angle_beta   90.00
_cell.angle_gamma   90.00
#
_symmetry.space_group_name_H-M   'P 1'
#
loop_
_entity.id
_entity.type
_entity.pdbx_description
1 polymer ?
#
loop_
_entity_poly.entity_id
_entity_poly.type
_entity_poly.pdbx_seq_one_letter_code
_entity_poly.pdbx_strand_id
1 'polypeptide(L)'
;MTATLAPLIFRSPKLGEVPYGREDVIRFPQGLPGFEQLRDFLLVTREECEPFVFLASLERPEVAVPLVPLALASAGRPAPTNTGTLGQSDQSAVVYYAVVSIGVDAADVVVNLRAPVVVNLDSRLGCQVILPDETLPVNGRLEP
;
A
#
# COMPACT_ATOMS: atom_id res chain seq x y z
N MET A 1 -17.97 12.78 -26.91
CA MET A 1 -18.47 11.63 -26.14
C MET A 1 -17.33 10.71 -25.75
N THR A 2 -17.30 10.35 -24.54
CA THR A 2 -16.32 9.43 -24.04
C THR A 2 -16.78 8.00 -24.29
N ALA A 3 -15.96 7.23 -24.97
CA ALA A 3 -16.23 5.81 -25.09
C ALA A 3 -16.18 5.19 -23.68
N THR A 4 -17.23 4.53 -23.31
CA THR A 4 -17.23 3.78 -22.06
C THR A 4 -16.47 2.49 -22.30
N LEU A 5 -15.21 2.48 -21.86
CA LEU A 5 -14.43 1.26 -21.94
C LEU A 5 -14.86 0.31 -20.82
N ALA A 6 -15.01 -0.94 -21.18
CA ALA A 6 -15.25 -1.95 -20.15
C ALA A 6 -14.10 -1.92 -19.15
N PRO A 7 -14.38 -2.07 -17.85
CA PRO A 7 -13.32 -2.09 -16.86
C PRO A 7 -12.38 -3.26 -17.10
N LEU A 8 -11.12 -3.05 -16.80
CA LEU A 8 -10.16 -4.14 -16.75
C LEU A 8 -10.45 -5.00 -15.53
N ILE A 9 -10.15 -6.27 -15.63
CA ILE A 9 -10.38 -7.19 -14.51
C ILE A 9 -9.03 -7.76 -14.08
N PHE A 10 -8.70 -7.49 -12.82
CA PHE A 10 -7.54 -8.08 -12.18
C PHE A 10 -7.99 -9.34 -11.44
N ARG A 11 -7.33 -10.46 -11.74
CA ARG A 11 -7.66 -11.73 -11.09
C ARG A 11 -6.55 -12.11 -10.13
N SER A 12 -6.90 -12.14 -8.86
CA SER A 12 -5.96 -12.45 -7.78
C SER A 12 -6.34 -13.76 -7.11
N PRO A 13 -5.39 -14.67 -6.88
CA PRO A 13 -5.67 -15.89 -6.13
C PRO A 13 -6.20 -15.62 -4.72
N LYS A 14 -5.78 -14.50 -4.13
CA LYS A 14 -6.16 -14.17 -2.76
C LYS A 14 -7.38 -13.27 -2.68
N LEU A 15 -7.56 -12.39 -3.66
CA LEU A 15 -8.56 -11.33 -3.58
C LEU A 15 -9.72 -11.52 -4.55
N GLY A 16 -9.65 -12.52 -5.42
CA GLY A 16 -10.67 -12.75 -6.41
C GLY A 16 -10.58 -11.78 -7.58
N GLU A 17 -11.72 -11.50 -8.20
CA GLU A 17 -11.78 -10.59 -9.33
C GLU A 17 -11.97 -9.16 -8.85
N VAL A 18 -11.14 -8.26 -9.36
CA VAL A 18 -11.15 -6.84 -8.99
C VAL A 18 -11.25 -6.03 -10.27
N PRO A 19 -12.40 -5.39 -10.54
CA PRO A 19 -12.48 -4.48 -11.68
C PRO A 19 -11.68 -3.20 -11.39
N TYR A 20 -10.99 -2.68 -12.40
CA TYR A 20 -10.21 -1.47 -12.22
C TYR A 20 -10.10 -0.71 -13.53
N GLY A 21 -9.78 0.59 -13.42
CA GLY A 21 -9.43 1.43 -14.55
C GLY A 21 -7.94 1.74 -14.53
N ARG A 22 -7.44 2.27 -15.63
CA ARG A 22 -6.02 2.64 -15.71
C ARG A 22 -5.67 3.71 -14.69
N GLU A 23 -6.62 4.56 -14.34
CA GLU A 23 -6.44 5.60 -13.34
C GLU A 23 -6.29 5.05 -11.92
N ASP A 24 -6.62 3.78 -11.73
CA ASP A 24 -6.48 3.14 -10.41
C ASP A 24 -5.08 2.55 -10.19
N VAL A 25 -4.29 2.46 -11.25
CA VAL A 25 -2.97 1.84 -11.15
C VAL A 25 -2.00 2.79 -10.44
N ILE A 26 -1.25 2.24 -9.51
CA ILE A 26 -0.21 2.98 -8.80
C ILE A 26 1.14 2.44 -9.24
N ARG A 27 2.00 3.33 -9.72
CA ARG A 27 3.32 2.93 -10.19
C ARG A 27 4.36 3.17 -9.11
N PHE A 28 5.13 2.13 -8.85
CA PHE A 28 6.27 2.19 -7.94
C PHE A 28 7.54 2.18 -8.80
N PRO A 29 8.11 3.34 -9.14
CA PRO A 29 9.24 3.39 -10.08
C PRO A 29 10.45 2.56 -9.66
N GLN A 30 10.61 2.34 -8.37
CA GLN A 30 11.71 1.54 -7.82
C GLN A 30 11.24 0.19 -7.30
N GLY A 31 9.97 -0.16 -7.52
CA GLY A 31 9.39 -1.37 -6.96
C GLY A 31 9.31 -1.31 -5.45
N LEU A 32 9.24 -2.48 -4.84
CA LEU A 32 9.26 -2.63 -3.39
C LEU A 32 10.50 -3.45 -3.01
N PRO A 33 11.04 -3.29 -1.80
CA PRO A 33 12.14 -4.14 -1.34
C PRO A 33 11.78 -5.63 -1.48
N GLY A 34 12.62 -6.38 -2.19
CA GLY A 34 12.36 -7.77 -2.51
C GLY A 34 11.56 -7.97 -3.78
N PHE A 35 10.93 -6.92 -4.31
CA PHE A 35 10.12 -6.97 -5.53
C PHE A 35 10.44 -5.81 -6.45
N GLU A 36 11.72 -5.55 -6.67
CA GLU A 36 12.16 -4.38 -7.43
C GLU A 36 11.73 -4.40 -8.88
N GLN A 37 11.37 -5.56 -9.40
CA GLN A 37 10.92 -5.70 -10.80
C GLN A 37 9.43 -5.41 -10.96
N LEU A 38 8.67 -5.40 -9.87
CA LEU A 38 7.24 -5.16 -9.92
C LEU A 38 6.99 -3.66 -9.76
N ARG A 39 6.32 -3.09 -10.75
CA ARG A 39 6.15 -1.64 -10.83
C ARG A 39 4.71 -1.19 -10.73
N ASP A 40 3.76 -1.96 -11.24
CA ASP A 40 2.36 -1.57 -11.32
C ASP A 40 1.54 -2.34 -10.30
N PHE A 41 0.83 -1.60 -9.46
CA PHE A 41 0.06 -2.16 -8.34
C PHE A 41 -1.33 -1.55 -8.29
N LEU A 42 -2.23 -2.27 -7.62
CA LEU A 42 -3.56 -1.76 -7.24
C LEU A 42 -3.67 -1.75 -5.72
N LEU A 43 -4.33 -0.72 -5.20
CA LEU A 43 -4.78 -0.74 -3.80
C LEU A 43 -6.18 -1.33 -3.79
N VAL A 44 -6.34 -2.48 -3.14
CA VAL A 44 -7.60 -3.20 -3.08
C VAL A 44 -8.16 -3.13 -1.67
N THR A 45 -9.40 -2.65 -1.57
CA THR A 45 -10.10 -2.58 -0.28
C THR A 45 -11.28 -3.52 -0.30
N ARG A 46 -11.53 -4.20 0.81
CA ARG A 46 -12.69 -5.08 1.01
C ARG A 46 -13.29 -4.77 2.36
N GLU A 47 -14.61 -4.63 2.42
CA GLU A 47 -15.29 -4.34 3.69
C GLU A 47 -14.98 -5.39 4.75
N GLU A 48 -15.01 -6.66 4.36
CA GLU A 48 -14.76 -7.76 5.28
C GLU A 48 -13.34 -7.83 5.78
N CYS A 49 -12.41 -7.07 5.15
CA CYS A 49 -11.00 -7.07 5.53
C CYS A 49 -10.58 -5.79 6.23
N GLU A 50 -11.48 -4.83 6.42
CA GLU A 50 -11.11 -3.58 7.08
C GLU A 50 -10.52 -3.84 8.46
N PRO A 51 -9.51 -3.08 8.87
CA PRO A 51 -8.93 -1.90 8.25
C PRO A 51 -7.80 -2.20 7.24
N PHE A 52 -7.66 -3.44 6.82
CA PHE A 52 -6.57 -3.83 5.92
C PHE A 52 -6.87 -3.43 4.49
N VAL A 53 -5.83 -2.98 3.80
CA VAL A 53 -5.82 -2.67 2.38
C VAL A 53 -4.73 -3.55 1.75
N PHE A 54 -4.95 -4.02 0.54
CA PHE A 54 -3.97 -4.89 -0.10
C PHE A 54 -3.35 -4.19 -1.28
N LEU A 55 -2.02 -4.17 -1.31
CA LEU A 55 -1.26 -3.66 -2.45
C LEU A 55 -0.93 -4.86 -3.33
N ALA A 56 -1.65 -5.00 -4.43
CA ALA A 56 -1.59 -6.18 -5.28
C ALA A 56 -0.85 -5.87 -6.57
N SER A 57 0.08 -6.73 -6.94
CA SER A 57 0.86 -6.58 -8.17
C SER A 57 0.03 -6.99 -9.38
N LEU A 58 0.00 -6.12 -10.39
CA LEU A 58 -0.62 -6.45 -11.67
C LEU A 58 0.24 -7.40 -12.50
N GLU A 59 1.53 -7.41 -12.25
CA GLU A 59 2.48 -8.23 -13.00
C GLU A 59 2.59 -9.64 -12.42
N ARG A 60 2.43 -9.76 -11.10
CA ARG A 60 2.44 -11.04 -10.40
C ARG A 60 1.26 -11.09 -9.44
N PRO A 61 0.11 -11.57 -9.92
CA PRO A 61 -1.13 -11.50 -9.14
C PRO A 61 -1.11 -12.21 -7.79
N GLU A 62 -0.20 -13.15 -7.59
CA GLU A 62 -0.06 -13.82 -6.30
C GLU A 62 0.61 -12.95 -5.24
N VAL A 63 1.21 -11.82 -5.65
CA VAL A 63 1.84 -10.89 -4.71
C VAL A 63 0.81 -9.87 -4.27
N ALA A 64 0.41 -9.93 -3.02
CA ALA A 64 -0.50 -8.97 -2.43
C ALA A 64 0.01 -8.66 -1.02
N VAL A 65 0.39 -7.41 -0.79
CA VAL A 65 0.98 -6.97 0.46
C VAL A 65 -0.10 -6.32 1.32
N PRO A 66 -0.38 -6.87 2.50
CA PRO A 66 -1.37 -6.24 3.38
C PRO A 66 -0.80 -4.99 4.02
N LEU A 67 -1.62 -3.96 4.06
CA LEU A 67 -1.29 -2.66 4.62
C LEU A 67 -2.38 -2.21 5.57
N VAL A 68 -2.03 -1.32 6.50
CA VAL A 68 -3.02 -0.57 7.29
C VAL A 68 -2.70 0.91 7.19
N PRO A 69 -3.69 1.80 7.31
CA PRO A 69 -3.38 3.23 7.37
C PRO A 69 -2.40 3.50 8.51
N LEU A 70 -1.37 4.29 8.22
CA LEU A 70 -0.31 4.56 9.20
C LEU A 70 -0.86 5.18 10.47
N ALA A 71 -1.89 6.02 10.35
CA ALA A 71 -2.50 6.67 11.51
C ALA A 71 -3.07 5.67 12.51
N LEU A 72 -3.51 4.49 12.06
CA LEU A 72 -4.03 3.45 12.95
C LEU A 72 -2.94 2.68 13.65
N ALA A 73 -1.74 2.65 13.06
CA ALA A 73 -0.64 1.83 13.57
C ALA A 73 0.41 2.65 14.32
N SER A 74 0.48 3.95 14.07
CA SER A 74 1.59 4.77 14.53
C SER A 74 1.42 5.35 15.94
N ALA A 75 0.30 5.11 16.59
CA ALA A 75 0.04 5.59 17.95
C ALA A 75 0.29 7.10 18.11
N GLY A 76 -0.14 7.88 17.12
CA GLY A 76 -0.02 9.32 17.17
C GLY A 76 1.31 9.89 16.71
N ARG A 77 2.22 9.06 16.22
CA ARG A 77 3.50 9.53 15.70
C ARG A 77 3.28 10.29 14.39
N PRO A 78 4.09 11.34 14.14
CA PRO A 78 3.92 12.11 12.91
C PRO A 78 4.27 11.27 11.68
N ALA A 79 3.59 11.57 10.57
CA ALA A 79 3.86 10.92 9.31
C ALA A 79 5.25 11.33 8.79
N PRO A 80 5.89 10.49 7.97
CA PRO A 80 7.16 10.86 7.37
C PRO A 80 7.01 12.05 6.44
N THR A 81 8.01 12.93 6.42
CA THR A 81 7.97 14.15 5.63
C THR A 81 8.74 14.05 4.33
N ASN A 82 9.62 13.06 4.19
CA ASN A 82 10.44 12.93 3.00
C ASN A 82 9.76 12.06 1.96
N THR A 83 8.98 12.68 1.09
CA THR A 83 8.26 11.98 0.02
C THR A 83 8.71 12.47 -1.35
N GLY A 84 9.97 12.89 -1.47
CA GLY A 84 10.46 13.62 -2.63
C GLY A 84 10.36 12.91 -3.97
N THR A 85 10.17 11.59 -4.00
CA THR A 85 10.08 10.86 -5.26
C THR A 85 8.64 10.77 -5.80
N LEU A 86 7.66 11.33 -5.09
CA LEU A 86 6.25 11.14 -5.42
C LEU A 86 5.64 12.28 -6.23
N GLY A 87 6.46 13.18 -6.72
CA GLY A 87 5.96 14.29 -7.51
C GLY A 87 5.63 15.51 -6.67
N GLN A 88 5.22 16.58 -7.34
CA GLN A 88 5.04 17.90 -6.75
C GLN A 88 3.59 18.21 -6.42
N SER A 89 2.75 17.21 -6.34
CA SER A 89 1.34 17.45 -6.14
C SER A 89 1.00 17.81 -4.70
N ASP A 90 -0.25 18.14 -4.49
CA ASP A 90 -0.79 18.55 -3.21
C ASP A 90 -0.53 17.50 -2.13
N GLN A 91 -0.03 17.92 -1.00
CA GLN A 91 0.20 17.04 0.15
C GLN A 91 -1.06 16.34 0.62
N SER A 92 -2.23 16.94 0.39
CA SER A 92 -3.49 16.32 0.80
C SER A 92 -3.81 15.05 0.02
N ALA A 93 -3.16 14.84 -1.12
CA ALA A 93 -3.35 13.63 -1.91
C ALA A 93 -2.41 12.50 -1.50
N VAL A 94 -1.53 12.74 -0.55
CA VAL A 94 -0.55 11.74 -0.11
C VAL A 94 -1.13 10.93 1.03
N VAL A 95 -1.10 9.62 0.91
CA VAL A 95 -1.57 8.70 1.96
C VAL A 95 -0.44 7.79 2.39
N TYR A 96 -0.45 7.42 3.65
CA TYR A 96 0.61 6.64 4.29
C TYR A 96 0.05 5.34 4.83
N TYR A 97 0.78 4.26 4.58
CA TYR A 97 0.40 2.93 5.05
C TYR A 97 1.57 2.26 5.73
N ALA A 98 1.28 1.40 6.70
CA ALA A 98 2.26 0.52 7.29
C ALA A 98 2.09 -0.87 6.72
N VAL A 99 3.21 -1.54 6.44
CA VAL A 99 3.18 -2.92 5.96
C VAL A 99 2.86 -3.84 7.14
N VAL A 100 1.96 -4.79 6.90
CA VAL A 100 1.49 -5.72 7.92
C VAL A 100 1.86 -7.13 7.50
N SER A 101 2.29 -7.93 8.46
CA SER A 101 2.42 -9.37 8.29
C SER A 101 1.34 -10.04 9.11
N ILE A 102 0.55 -10.88 8.47
CA ILE A 102 -0.54 -11.58 9.12
C ILE A 102 -0.13 -13.03 9.31
N GLY A 103 -0.10 -13.46 10.58
CA GLY A 103 0.24 -14.83 10.91
C GLY A 103 -0.96 -15.78 10.81
N VAL A 104 -0.78 -16.98 11.36
CA VAL A 104 -1.81 -18.02 11.31
C VAL A 104 -3.03 -17.59 12.12
N ASP A 105 -2.81 -16.98 13.27
CA ASP A 105 -3.88 -16.47 14.13
C ASP A 105 -4.07 -14.99 13.92
N ALA A 106 -5.32 -14.52 14.04
CA ALA A 106 -5.64 -13.10 13.91
C ALA A 106 -4.89 -12.24 14.93
N ALA A 107 -4.46 -12.83 16.05
CA ALA A 107 -3.68 -12.13 17.06
C ALA A 107 -2.23 -11.92 16.65
N ASP A 108 -1.78 -12.59 15.58
CA ASP A 108 -0.40 -12.54 15.13
C ASP A 108 -0.20 -11.51 14.01
N VAL A 109 -0.82 -10.36 14.15
CA VAL A 109 -0.65 -9.27 13.19
C VAL A 109 0.53 -8.41 13.64
N VAL A 110 1.53 -8.31 12.78
CA VAL A 110 2.76 -7.56 13.05
C VAL A 110 2.83 -6.40 12.07
N VAL A 111 3.15 -5.23 12.60
CA VAL A 111 3.19 -3.99 11.83
C VAL A 111 4.62 -3.47 11.77
N ASN A 112 5.07 -3.11 10.57
CA ASN A 112 6.37 -2.49 10.39
C ASN A 112 6.19 -0.97 10.28
N LEU A 113 6.58 -0.25 11.32
CA LEU A 113 6.48 1.21 11.35
C LEU A 113 7.74 1.91 10.82
N ARG A 114 8.78 1.14 10.49
CA ARG A 114 10.04 1.71 10.03
C ARG A 114 10.12 1.87 8.53
N ALA A 115 9.22 1.24 7.80
CA ALA A 115 9.24 1.28 6.33
C ALA A 115 7.83 1.49 5.76
N PRO A 116 7.24 2.66 5.98
CA PRO A 116 5.90 2.92 5.48
C PRO A 116 5.85 2.98 3.95
N VAL A 117 4.71 2.60 3.41
CA VAL A 117 4.39 2.76 1.99
C VAL A 117 3.66 4.09 1.84
N VAL A 118 4.14 4.90 0.92
CA VAL A 118 3.61 6.24 0.67
C VAL A 118 3.06 6.28 -0.74
N VAL A 119 1.84 6.73 -0.89
CA VAL A 119 1.16 6.79 -2.19
C VAL A 119 0.63 8.20 -2.40
N ASN A 120 0.92 8.76 -3.57
CA ASN A 120 0.34 10.02 -4.01
C ASN A 120 -0.80 9.69 -4.96
N LEU A 121 -2.02 10.00 -4.55
CA LEU A 121 -3.23 9.66 -5.32
C LEU A 121 -3.40 10.51 -6.57
N ASP A 122 -2.79 11.70 -6.62
CA ASP A 122 -2.85 12.56 -7.81
C ASP A 122 -1.92 12.06 -8.89
N SER A 123 -0.66 11.85 -8.54
CA SER A 123 0.35 11.41 -9.51
C SER A 123 0.28 9.91 -9.76
N ARG A 124 -0.38 9.16 -8.90
CA ARG A 124 -0.46 7.71 -8.92
C ARG A 124 0.93 7.07 -8.83
N LEU A 125 1.79 7.69 -8.03
CA LEU A 125 3.12 7.17 -7.75
C LEU A 125 3.20 6.72 -6.30
N GLY A 126 3.96 5.65 -6.06
CA GLY A 126 4.17 5.15 -4.73
C GLY A 126 5.62 4.81 -4.47
N CYS A 127 5.99 4.75 -3.21
CA CYS A 127 7.30 4.28 -2.79
C CYS A 127 7.22 3.74 -1.37
N GLN A 128 8.20 2.92 -1.02
CA GLN A 128 8.39 2.51 0.36
C GLN A 128 9.58 3.27 0.91
N VAL A 129 9.34 4.02 1.98
CA VAL A 129 10.37 4.87 2.61
C VAL A 129 10.91 4.13 3.81
N ILE A 130 12.24 3.99 3.89
CA ILE A 130 12.87 3.39 5.05
C ILE A 130 13.29 4.52 5.98
N LEU A 131 12.70 4.54 7.18
CA LEU A 131 12.97 5.58 8.16
C LEU A 131 14.21 5.22 8.96
N PRO A 132 15.08 6.22 9.22
CA PRO A 132 16.32 5.96 9.95
C PRO A 132 16.11 5.81 11.45
N ASP A 133 14.93 6.09 11.96
CA ASP A 133 14.66 6.06 13.39
C ASP A 133 14.55 4.62 13.89
N GLU A 134 15.59 4.14 14.53
CA GLU A 134 15.67 2.77 15.04
C GLU A 134 14.74 2.52 16.22
N THR A 135 14.13 3.55 16.80
CA THR A 135 13.15 3.38 17.87
C THR A 135 11.80 2.93 17.34
N LEU A 136 11.57 3.07 16.02
CA LEU A 136 10.34 2.59 15.41
C LEU A 136 10.39 1.08 15.25
N PRO A 137 9.35 0.36 15.69
CA PRO A 137 9.38 -1.09 15.61
C PRO A 137 9.21 -1.57 14.16
N VAL A 138 9.91 -2.66 13.81
CA VAL A 138 9.71 -3.38 12.56
C VAL A 138 8.72 -4.53 12.74
N ASN A 139 8.43 -4.90 13.97
CA ASN A 139 7.53 -5.99 14.32
C ASN A 139 6.62 -5.58 15.47
N GLY A 140 6.08 -4.36 15.39
CA GLY A 140 5.11 -3.89 16.36
C GLY A 140 3.80 -4.66 16.24
N ARG A 141 2.99 -4.60 17.26
CA ARG A 141 1.67 -5.23 17.25
C ARG A 141 0.62 -4.19 16.98
N LEU A 142 -0.39 -4.58 16.20
CA LEU A 142 -1.54 -3.72 15.94
C LEU A 142 -2.48 -3.83 17.14
N GLU A 143 -2.69 -2.70 17.81
CA GLU A 143 -3.63 -2.64 18.93
C GLU A 143 -5.05 -2.51 18.41
N PRO A 144 -6.01 -3.23 19.01
CA PRO A 144 -7.41 -3.11 18.61
C PRO A 144 -8.02 -1.77 18.95
#